data_f24622e18eaef71446fc455fa6acc5e7
#
_entry.id   f24622e18eaef71446fc455fa6acc5e7
#
_cell.length_a   1.000
_cell.length_b   1.000
_cell.length_c   1.000
_cell.angle_alpha   90.00
_cell.angle_beta   90.00
_cell.angle_gamma   90.00
#
_symmetry.space_group_name_H-M   'P 1'
#
loop_
_entity.id
_entity.type
_entity.pdbx_description
1 polymer ?
#
loop_
_entity_poly.entity_id
_entity_poly.type
_entity_poly.pdbx_seq_one_letter_code
_entity_poly.pdbx_strand_id
1 'polypeptide(L)'
;MGQIGKWMIAGAAGLLAGCQTADPPTTAASDPPPAQSSEVPYHWTVGNAPQAHKDMVAEFGKVGLKPGEFVWASAAPATGETRIVVDLLTQMTYVYRGDKLLSASSMSSAKQGKITPYGYWTILEKRPFYRSKKYDNAPMPFMQRIDDYGIAFHGGVNPGYPASHGCIRLPMKFAEKLYGVTKLGTKVVIEG
;
A
#
# COMPACT_ATOMS: atom_id res chain seq x y z
N MET A 1 34.19 85.49 -21.89
CA MET A 1 34.07 86.18 -23.17
C MET A 1 33.07 85.48 -24.05
N GLY A 2 32.03 86.18 -24.42
CA GLY A 2 31.13 86.05 -25.57
C GLY A 2 29.97 85.09 -25.36
N GLN A 3 28.82 85.54 -24.89
CA GLN A 3 27.70 86.27 -25.50
C GLN A 3 27.09 85.55 -26.72
N ILE A 4 25.87 85.32 -26.62
CA ILE A 4 24.57 85.77 -27.17
C ILE A 4 23.94 84.80 -28.17
N GLY A 5 22.65 84.62 -28.01
CA GLY A 5 21.74 84.24 -29.08
C GLY A 5 20.41 83.64 -28.62
N LYS A 6 19.49 84.53 -28.19
CA LYS A 6 18.06 84.25 -28.12
C LYS A 6 17.47 84.10 -29.52
N TRP A 7 16.67 83.07 -29.73
CA TRP A 7 15.53 83.15 -30.66
C TRP A 7 14.33 82.37 -30.09
N MET A 8 13.24 83.09 -29.86
CA MET A 8 11.90 82.56 -29.68
C MET A 8 11.31 82.20 -31.03
N ILE A 9 10.68 81.09 -31.15
CA ILE A 9 9.58 80.93 -32.10
C ILE A 9 8.50 80.09 -31.42
N ALA A 10 7.31 80.68 -31.34
CA ALA A 10 6.06 80.03 -30.91
C ALA A 10 5.55 79.13 -32.01
N GLY A 11 4.81 78.09 -31.60
CA GLY A 11 3.94 77.44 -32.59
C GLY A 11 3.45 76.06 -32.25
N ALA A 12 2.16 75.99 -32.04
CA ALA A 12 1.23 74.90 -32.30
C ALA A 12 1.13 73.78 -31.33
N ALA A 13 0.05 73.82 -30.58
CA ALA A 13 -0.59 72.73 -29.86
C ALA A 13 -1.01 71.63 -30.84
N GLY A 14 -0.47 70.43 -30.65
CA GLY A 14 -0.97 69.20 -31.26
C GLY A 14 -1.45 68.22 -30.15
N LEU A 15 -2.75 68.12 -30.00
CA LEU A 15 -3.40 67.09 -29.17
C LEU A 15 -3.21 65.74 -29.88
N LEU A 16 -2.25 64.96 -29.43
CA LEU A 16 -2.18 63.56 -29.78
C LEU A 16 -2.89 62.79 -28.68
N ALA A 17 -4.10 62.30 -28.99
CA ALA A 17 -4.81 61.27 -28.18
C ALA A 17 -4.01 59.99 -28.18
N GLY A 18 -3.32 59.72 -27.09
CA GLY A 18 -2.67 58.44 -26.85
C GLY A 18 -3.72 57.38 -26.58
N CYS A 19 -3.91 56.46 -27.53
CA CYS A 19 -4.59 55.21 -27.26
C CYS A 19 -3.73 54.41 -26.26
N GLN A 20 -4.15 54.41 -25.01
CA GLN A 20 -3.67 53.42 -24.03
C GLN A 20 -4.27 52.08 -24.40
N THR A 21 -3.49 51.19 -24.99
CA THR A 21 -3.81 49.78 -25.09
C THR A 21 -3.75 49.20 -23.67
N ALA A 22 -4.91 49.00 -23.08
CA ALA A 22 -5.01 48.24 -21.82
C ALA A 22 -4.53 46.81 -22.10
N ASP A 23 -3.48 46.37 -21.41
CA ASP A 23 -3.07 44.99 -21.38
C ASP A 23 -4.25 44.14 -20.85
N PRO A 24 -4.54 43.00 -21.47
CA PRO A 24 -5.56 42.09 -20.94
C PRO A 24 -5.12 41.60 -19.55
N PRO A 25 -6.06 41.42 -18.60
CA PRO A 25 -5.74 40.93 -17.28
C PRO A 25 -5.09 39.52 -17.43
N THR A 26 -3.87 39.40 -16.95
CA THR A 26 -3.20 38.13 -16.81
C THR A 26 -4.07 37.30 -15.82
N THR A 27 -4.85 36.40 -16.37
CA THR A 27 -5.54 35.37 -15.56
C THR A 27 -4.43 34.53 -14.94
N ALA A 28 -4.22 34.74 -13.64
CA ALA A 28 -3.41 33.84 -12.84
C ALA A 28 -3.96 32.43 -13.05
N ALA A 29 -3.17 31.56 -13.67
CA ALA A 29 -3.49 30.15 -13.76
C ALA A 29 -3.65 29.67 -12.31
N SER A 30 -4.87 29.39 -11.89
CA SER A 30 -5.12 28.72 -10.63
C SER A 30 -4.41 27.38 -10.70
N ASP A 31 -3.53 27.13 -9.75
CA ASP A 31 -2.91 25.81 -9.59
C ASP A 31 -4.01 24.75 -9.67
N PRO A 32 -3.78 23.64 -10.40
CA PRO A 32 -4.73 22.55 -10.42
C PRO A 32 -4.96 22.10 -8.97
N PRO A 33 -6.22 21.82 -8.57
CA PRO A 33 -6.49 21.33 -7.24
C PRO A 33 -5.60 20.10 -6.97
N PRO A 34 -5.08 19.95 -5.75
CA PRO A 34 -4.25 18.80 -5.41
C PRO A 34 -5.00 17.53 -5.83
N ALA A 35 -4.33 16.67 -6.58
CA ALA A 35 -4.90 15.41 -7.02
C ALA A 35 -5.42 14.69 -5.76
N GLN A 36 -6.73 14.63 -5.61
CA GLN A 36 -7.36 13.81 -4.58
C GLN A 36 -6.96 12.39 -4.94
N SER A 37 -6.07 11.80 -4.13
CA SER A 37 -5.79 10.39 -4.20
C SER A 37 -7.14 9.70 -3.99
N SER A 38 -7.61 9.02 -5.02
CA SER A 38 -8.79 8.14 -4.92
C SER A 38 -8.37 6.88 -4.16
N GLU A 39 -7.89 7.05 -2.92
CA GLU A 39 -7.65 5.93 -2.03
C GLU A 39 -9.01 5.35 -1.69
N VAL A 40 -9.27 4.16 -2.18
CA VAL A 40 -10.41 3.38 -1.73
C VAL A 40 -10.29 3.26 -0.21
N PRO A 41 -11.23 3.80 0.58
CA PRO A 41 -11.06 3.85 2.01
C PRO A 41 -11.06 2.44 2.60
N TYR A 42 -10.17 2.19 3.55
CA TYR A 42 -10.21 0.96 4.34
C TYR A 42 -11.55 0.84 5.04
N HIS A 43 -12.15 -0.34 4.98
CA HIS A 43 -13.36 -0.66 5.72
C HIS A 43 -13.08 -0.71 7.23
N TRP A 44 -11.92 -1.27 7.61
CA TRP A 44 -11.40 -1.27 8.98
C TRP A 44 -9.86 -1.23 8.96
N THR A 45 -9.28 -0.29 9.71
CA THR A 45 -7.84 -0.15 9.85
C THR A 45 -7.47 0.48 11.18
N VAL A 46 -6.31 0.14 11.69
CA VAL A 46 -5.62 0.83 12.80
C VAL A 46 -4.27 1.36 12.33
N GLY A 47 -4.05 1.44 11.02
CA GLY A 47 -2.89 2.04 10.39
C GLY A 47 -1.69 1.11 10.16
N ASN A 48 -1.80 -0.17 10.51
CA ASN A 48 -0.68 -1.10 10.31
C ASN A 48 -0.46 -1.42 8.81
N ALA A 49 -1.51 -1.63 8.03
CA ALA A 49 -1.37 -1.98 6.62
C ALA A 49 -0.81 -0.82 5.79
N PRO A 50 -1.30 0.43 5.90
CA PRO A 50 -0.67 1.58 5.24
C PRO A 50 0.80 1.79 5.65
N GLN A 51 1.12 1.59 6.94
CA GLN A 51 2.51 1.69 7.40
C GLN A 51 3.38 0.57 6.81
N ALA A 52 2.88 -0.67 6.80
CA ALA A 52 3.61 -1.81 6.25
C ALA A 52 3.89 -1.66 4.75
N HIS A 53 2.97 -1.02 4.01
CA HIS A 53 3.21 -0.67 2.61
C HIS A 53 4.37 0.33 2.47
N LYS A 54 4.41 1.39 3.29
CA LYS A 54 5.53 2.35 3.31
C LYS A 54 6.85 1.66 3.64
N ASP A 55 6.84 0.78 4.64
CA ASP A 55 8.03 0.02 5.04
C ASP A 55 8.50 -0.91 3.91
N MET A 56 7.58 -1.52 3.14
CA MET A 56 7.93 -2.33 1.97
C MET A 56 8.60 -1.50 0.88
N VAL A 57 8.10 -0.30 0.62
CA VAL A 57 8.74 0.63 -0.33
C VAL A 57 10.14 1.02 0.14
N ALA A 58 10.29 1.35 1.42
CA ALA A 58 11.56 1.76 1.99
C ALA A 58 12.59 0.61 2.02
N GLU A 59 12.19 -0.61 2.41
CA GLU A 59 13.10 -1.74 2.60
C GLU A 59 13.45 -2.45 1.27
N PHE A 60 12.47 -2.58 0.37
CA PHE A 60 12.62 -3.41 -0.84
C PHE A 60 12.51 -2.62 -2.14
N GLY A 61 12.18 -1.31 -2.11
CA GLY A 61 11.97 -0.50 -3.32
C GLY A 61 10.76 -0.95 -4.14
N LYS A 62 9.81 -1.66 -3.54
CA LYS A 62 8.63 -2.22 -4.22
C LYS A 62 7.35 -1.46 -3.82
N VAL A 63 6.62 -0.95 -4.79
CA VAL A 63 5.31 -0.30 -4.60
C VAL A 63 4.14 -1.29 -4.70
N GLY A 64 4.41 -2.53 -5.08
CA GLY A 64 3.45 -3.63 -5.21
C GLY A 64 4.15 -4.92 -5.63
N LEU A 65 3.46 -6.04 -5.51
CA LEU A 65 3.95 -7.36 -5.90
C LEU A 65 2.96 -8.02 -6.86
N LYS A 66 3.48 -8.66 -7.90
CA LYS A 66 2.67 -9.45 -8.83
C LYS A 66 2.10 -10.69 -8.13
N PRO A 67 1.01 -11.28 -8.64
CA PRO A 67 0.49 -12.54 -8.13
C PRO A 67 1.58 -13.61 -8.03
N GLY A 68 1.72 -14.22 -6.86
CA GLY A 68 2.76 -15.22 -6.59
C GLY A 68 4.14 -14.66 -6.24
N GLU A 69 4.34 -13.34 -6.34
CA GLU A 69 5.60 -12.68 -5.98
C GLU A 69 5.67 -12.42 -4.47
N PHE A 70 6.87 -12.48 -3.92
CA PHE A 70 7.18 -12.05 -2.57
C PHE A 70 8.63 -11.52 -2.50
N VAL A 71 8.90 -10.70 -1.49
CA VAL A 71 10.23 -10.23 -1.12
C VAL A 71 10.58 -10.71 0.29
N TRP A 72 11.86 -10.94 0.54
CA TRP A 72 12.36 -11.40 1.83
C TRP A 72 13.73 -10.78 2.11
N ALA A 73 13.90 -10.15 3.27
CA ALA A 73 15.15 -9.53 3.65
C ALA A 73 16.28 -10.57 3.68
N SER A 74 17.43 -10.21 3.13
CA SER A 74 18.62 -11.07 3.10
C SER A 74 19.18 -11.37 4.49
N ALA A 75 19.03 -10.42 5.41
CA ALA A 75 19.42 -10.55 6.81
C ALA A 75 18.19 -10.31 7.70
N ALA A 76 17.71 -11.35 8.38
CA ALA A 76 16.66 -11.20 9.38
C ALA A 76 17.23 -10.57 10.65
N PRO A 77 16.48 -9.68 11.34
CA PRO A 77 16.87 -9.23 12.67
C PRO A 77 17.08 -10.43 13.60
N ALA A 78 18.16 -10.40 14.38
CA ALA A 78 18.51 -11.49 15.28
C ALA A 78 17.50 -11.66 16.42
N THR A 79 16.81 -10.58 16.82
CA THR A 79 15.90 -10.53 17.97
C THR A 79 14.56 -9.90 17.59
N GLY A 80 13.56 -10.13 18.41
CA GLY A 80 12.23 -9.57 18.29
C GLY A 80 11.15 -10.62 17.99
N GLU A 81 9.92 -10.34 18.41
CA GLU A 81 8.78 -11.17 18.13
C GLU A 81 8.35 -11.04 16.66
N THR A 82 7.93 -12.15 16.08
CA THR A 82 7.31 -12.12 14.75
C THR A 82 5.85 -11.66 14.88
N ARG A 83 5.43 -10.73 14.01
CA ARG A 83 4.03 -10.35 13.82
C ARG A 83 3.68 -10.30 12.33
N ILE A 84 2.41 -10.48 12.02
CA ILE A 84 1.90 -10.49 10.64
C ILE A 84 0.88 -9.35 10.51
N VAL A 85 0.98 -8.60 9.42
CA VAL A 85 -0.01 -7.62 8.98
C VAL A 85 -0.58 -8.09 7.65
N VAL A 86 -1.90 -8.15 7.54
CA VAL A 86 -2.62 -8.52 6.33
C VAL A 86 -3.41 -7.32 5.85
N ASP A 87 -3.22 -6.96 4.60
CA ASP A 87 -3.97 -5.91 3.91
C ASP A 87 -4.90 -6.55 2.88
N LEU A 88 -6.19 -6.61 3.20
CA LEU A 88 -7.21 -7.17 2.32
C LEU A 88 -7.51 -6.24 1.14
N LEU A 89 -7.28 -4.93 1.29
CA LEU A 89 -7.52 -3.96 0.24
C LEU A 89 -6.54 -4.15 -0.92
N THR A 90 -5.25 -4.29 -0.61
CA THR A 90 -4.19 -4.44 -1.62
C THR A 90 -3.78 -5.89 -1.86
N GLN A 91 -4.40 -6.85 -1.18
CA GLN A 91 -4.09 -8.29 -1.24
C GLN A 91 -2.63 -8.59 -0.90
N MET A 92 -2.16 -8.02 0.20
CA MET A 92 -0.78 -8.13 0.66
C MET A 92 -0.69 -8.72 2.07
N THR A 93 0.39 -9.45 2.33
CA THR A 93 0.77 -9.93 3.65
C THR A 93 2.19 -9.47 3.96
N TYR A 94 2.38 -8.86 5.12
CA TYR A 94 3.64 -8.34 5.62
C TYR A 94 4.05 -9.07 6.88
N VAL A 95 5.33 -9.36 7.01
CA VAL A 95 5.89 -10.06 8.17
C VAL A 95 6.97 -9.21 8.80
N TYR A 96 6.85 -8.95 10.08
CA TYR A 96 7.82 -8.22 10.87
C TYR A 96 8.56 -9.11 11.84
N ARG A 97 9.76 -8.72 12.20
CA ARG A 97 10.47 -9.22 13.38
C ARG A 97 10.93 -8.03 14.22
N GLY A 98 10.36 -7.89 15.43
CA GLY A 98 10.43 -6.63 16.17
C GLY A 98 9.81 -5.51 15.32
N ASP A 99 10.55 -4.39 15.17
CA ASP A 99 10.10 -3.23 14.40
C ASP A 99 10.55 -3.24 12.93
N LYS A 100 11.27 -4.28 12.51
CA LYS A 100 11.79 -4.38 11.13
C LYS A 100 10.88 -5.22 10.26
N LEU A 101 10.59 -4.72 9.06
CA LEU A 101 9.91 -5.49 8.03
C LEU A 101 10.86 -6.59 7.52
N LEU A 102 10.50 -7.84 7.77
CA LEU A 102 11.24 -9.01 7.33
C LEU A 102 10.87 -9.39 5.89
N SER A 103 9.59 -9.22 5.52
CA SER A 103 9.10 -9.77 4.27
C SER A 103 7.73 -9.21 3.90
N ALA A 104 7.43 -9.19 2.59
CA ALA A 104 6.11 -8.92 2.05
C ALA A 104 5.77 -9.91 0.94
N SER A 105 4.50 -10.25 0.80
CA SER A 105 4.00 -11.19 -0.20
C SER A 105 2.65 -10.76 -0.75
N SER A 106 2.44 -10.96 -2.03
CA SER A 106 1.08 -11.00 -2.57
C SER A 106 0.30 -12.17 -1.99
N MET A 107 -1.01 -12.04 -1.86
CA MET A 107 -1.88 -13.08 -1.32
C MET A 107 -3.22 -13.14 -2.05
N SER A 108 -4.07 -14.12 -1.70
CA SER A 108 -5.46 -14.17 -2.15
C SER A 108 -6.36 -14.48 -0.95
N SER A 109 -7.22 -13.53 -0.59
CA SER A 109 -8.19 -13.63 0.50
C SER A 109 -9.55 -14.16 0.03
N ALA A 110 -10.59 -14.01 0.86
CA ALA A 110 -11.95 -14.45 0.59
C ALA A 110 -12.53 -13.79 -0.66
N LYS A 111 -13.13 -14.61 -1.54
CA LYS A 111 -13.91 -14.14 -2.69
C LYS A 111 -15.24 -13.52 -2.24
N GLN A 112 -15.91 -12.82 -3.14
CA GLN A 112 -17.24 -12.25 -2.91
C GLN A 112 -18.20 -13.30 -2.29
N GLY A 113 -18.94 -12.90 -1.27
CA GLY A 113 -19.84 -13.77 -0.51
C GLY A 113 -19.16 -14.68 0.51
N LYS A 114 -17.84 -14.55 0.70
CA LYS A 114 -17.05 -15.18 1.75
C LYS A 114 -16.30 -14.11 2.55
N ILE A 115 -15.83 -14.44 3.74
CA ILE A 115 -15.22 -13.48 4.66
C ILE A 115 -13.85 -13.98 5.10
N THR A 116 -12.84 -13.11 4.96
CA THR A 116 -11.62 -13.12 5.78
C THR A 116 -11.84 -12.03 6.84
N PRO A 117 -11.88 -12.37 8.14
CA PRO A 117 -12.30 -11.42 9.17
C PRO A 117 -11.23 -10.38 9.45
N TYR A 118 -11.64 -9.12 9.61
CA TYR A 118 -10.80 -8.04 10.12
C TYR A 118 -10.48 -8.23 11.60
N GLY A 119 -9.48 -7.51 12.10
CA GLY A 119 -9.19 -7.41 13.53
C GLY A 119 -7.87 -8.03 13.93
N TYR A 120 -7.76 -8.32 15.23
CA TYR A 120 -6.58 -8.89 15.86
C TYR A 120 -6.77 -10.37 16.11
N TRP A 121 -5.78 -11.15 15.67
CA TRP A 121 -5.78 -12.60 15.74
C TRP A 121 -4.44 -13.11 16.25
N THR A 122 -4.38 -14.39 16.53
CA THR A 122 -3.13 -15.10 16.83
C THR A 122 -3.11 -16.44 16.11
N ILE A 123 -1.93 -16.97 15.86
CA ILE A 123 -1.80 -18.33 15.31
C ILE A 123 -2.15 -19.32 16.41
N LEU A 124 -3.23 -20.08 16.23
CA LEU A 124 -3.78 -21.04 17.17
C LEU A 124 -3.29 -22.48 16.90
N GLU A 125 -3.01 -22.79 15.64
CA GLU A 125 -2.61 -24.14 15.22
C GLU A 125 -1.68 -24.04 14.03
N LYS A 126 -0.69 -24.95 13.95
CA LYS A 126 0.24 -25.07 12.82
C LYS A 126 0.36 -26.53 12.39
N ARG A 127 0.20 -26.79 11.09
CA ARG A 127 0.41 -28.09 10.48
C ARG A 127 1.17 -27.98 9.17
N PRO A 128 2.29 -28.68 8.99
CA PRO A 128 3.03 -28.63 7.72
C PRO A 128 2.21 -29.20 6.56
N PHE A 129 1.40 -30.23 6.84
CA PHE A 129 0.48 -30.85 5.90
C PHE A 129 -0.91 -30.92 6.52
N TYR A 130 -1.87 -30.26 5.86
CA TYR A 130 -3.26 -30.28 6.28
C TYR A 130 -4.16 -30.38 5.06
N ARG A 131 -5.35 -30.97 5.22
CA ARG A 131 -6.41 -31.00 4.22
C ARG A 131 -7.69 -30.46 4.82
N SER A 132 -8.37 -29.62 4.08
CA SER A 132 -9.61 -29.00 4.52
C SER A 132 -10.67 -30.06 4.80
N LYS A 133 -11.23 -30.07 6.02
CA LYS A 133 -12.39 -30.90 6.35
C LYS A 133 -13.70 -30.34 5.79
N LYS A 134 -13.69 -29.09 5.32
CA LYS A 134 -14.89 -28.31 4.94
C LYS A 134 -15.03 -28.12 3.43
N TYR A 135 -13.93 -28.18 2.67
CA TYR A 135 -13.89 -27.88 1.26
C TYR A 135 -13.13 -28.96 0.48
N ASP A 136 -13.84 -29.99 0.02
CA ASP A 136 -13.39 -31.04 -0.89
C ASP A 136 -11.99 -31.63 -0.59
N ASN A 137 -11.67 -31.76 0.68
CA ASN A 137 -10.36 -32.26 1.10
C ASN A 137 -9.18 -31.50 0.46
N ALA A 138 -9.38 -30.19 0.15
CA ALA A 138 -8.39 -29.35 -0.52
C ALA A 138 -7.08 -29.29 0.28
N PRO A 139 -5.92 -29.39 -0.39
CA PRO A 139 -4.63 -29.32 0.29
C PRO A 139 -4.37 -27.90 0.83
N MET A 140 -3.89 -27.82 2.06
CA MET A 140 -3.51 -26.59 2.76
C MET A 140 -2.10 -26.76 3.35
N PRO A 141 -1.05 -26.82 2.51
CA PRO A 141 0.32 -26.97 2.99
C PRO A 141 0.75 -25.76 3.82
N PHE A 142 1.55 -26.01 4.87
CA PHE A 142 2.04 -25.00 5.81
C PHE A 142 0.91 -24.22 6.50
N MET A 143 -0.19 -24.91 6.82
CA MET A 143 -1.38 -24.34 7.43
C MET A 143 -1.08 -23.73 8.79
N GLN A 144 -1.59 -22.51 9.00
CA GLN A 144 -1.52 -21.77 10.26
C GLN A 144 -2.89 -21.14 10.52
N ARG A 145 -3.68 -21.80 11.39
CA ARG A 145 -5.05 -21.39 11.72
C ARG A 145 -5.06 -20.22 12.71
N ILE A 146 -5.97 -19.28 12.50
CA ILE A 146 -6.07 -18.06 13.29
C ILE A 146 -7.41 -17.89 14.02
N ASP A 147 -8.43 -18.68 13.67
CA ASP A 147 -9.74 -18.64 14.34
C ASP A 147 -10.33 -20.03 14.55
N ASP A 148 -11.47 -20.10 15.22
CA ASP A 148 -12.17 -21.36 15.49
C ASP A 148 -13.05 -21.83 14.32
N TYR A 149 -13.23 -21.00 13.31
CA TYR A 149 -14.02 -21.31 12.11
C TYR A 149 -13.20 -21.93 10.99
N GLY A 150 -11.88 -21.99 11.14
CA GLY A 150 -10.96 -22.63 10.21
C GLY A 150 -10.30 -21.68 9.23
N ILE A 151 -10.32 -20.37 9.47
CA ILE A 151 -9.54 -19.41 8.70
C ILE A 151 -8.06 -19.59 9.01
N ALA A 152 -7.25 -19.68 7.96
CA ALA A 152 -5.83 -19.98 8.08
C ALA A 152 -5.01 -19.34 6.96
N PHE A 153 -3.74 -19.12 7.23
CA PHE A 153 -2.72 -18.96 6.19
C PHE A 153 -2.33 -20.35 5.67
N HIS A 154 -2.13 -20.48 4.37
CA HIS A 154 -1.57 -21.70 3.77
C HIS A 154 -1.01 -21.44 2.38
N GLY A 155 -0.15 -22.32 1.91
CA GLY A 155 0.32 -22.31 0.53
C GLY A 155 -0.81 -22.67 -0.44
N GLY A 156 -0.93 -21.93 -1.54
CA GLY A 156 -1.96 -22.19 -2.54
C GLY A 156 -1.85 -21.30 -3.77
N VAL A 157 -2.79 -21.48 -4.68
CA VAL A 157 -2.87 -20.64 -5.89
C VAL A 157 -3.29 -19.22 -5.50
N ASN A 158 -2.48 -18.26 -5.92
CA ASN A 158 -2.74 -16.83 -5.82
C ASN A 158 -2.99 -16.26 -7.22
N PRO A 159 -4.24 -16.05 -7.63
CA PRO A 159 -4.56 -15.55 -8.96
C PRO A 159 -4.43 -14.02 -9.10
N GLY A 160 -4.10 -13.29 -8.01
CA GLY A 160 -4.00 -11.83 -7.99
C GLY A 160 -5.28 -11.11 -7.59
N TYR A 161 -6.29 -11.84 -7.17
CA TYR A 161 -7.56 -11.31 -6.67
C TYR A 161 -8.13 -12.22 -5.57
N PRO A 162 -9.10 -11.76 -4.78
CA PRO A 162 -9.78 -12.57 -3.77
C PRO A 162 -10.47 -13.79 -4.39
N ALA A 163 -10.05 -15.01 -4.04
CA ALA A 163 -10.53 -16.26 -4.63
C ALA A 163 -10.75 -17.40 -3.62
N SER A 164 -10.44 -17.20 -2.35
CA SER A 164 -10.56 -18.24 -1.32
C SER A 164 -11.99 -18.31 -0.72
N HIS A 165 -12.21 -19.26 0.16
CA HIS A 165 -13.43 -19.38 0.96
C HIS A 165 -13.30 -18.74 2.36
N GLY A 166 -12.23 -17.92 2.57
CA GLY A 166 -11.93 -17.26 3.84
C GLY A 166 -10.45 -17.27 4.19
N CYS A 167 -9.75 -18.33 3.86
CA CYS A 167 -8.33 -18.48 4.13
C CYS A 167 -7.48 -17.48 3.32
N ILE A 168 -6.28 -17.21 3.81
CA ILE A 168 -5.27 -16.37 3.19
C ILE A 168 -4.31 -17.30 2.44
N ARG A 169 -4.45 -17.35 1.11
CA ARG A 169 -3.59 -18.15 0.23
C ARG A 169 -2.32 -17.38 -0.09
N LEU A 170 -1.20 -18.03 0.13
CA LEU A 170 0.14 -17.48 -0.05
C LEU A 170 0.91 -18.26 -1.13
N PRO A 171 1.88 -17.64 -1.81
CA PRO A 171 2.81 -18.37 -2.66
C PRO A 171 3.48 -19.49 -1.84
N MET A 172 3.64 -20.68 -2.43
CA MET A 172 4.09 -21.89 -1.72
C MET A 172 5.39 -21.68 -0.94
N LYS A 173 6.41 -21.11 -1.60
CA LYS A 173 7.72 -20.84 -0.97
C LYS A 173 7.63 -19.78 0.15
N PHE A 174 6.72 -18.83 0.01
CA PHE A 174 6.48 -17.85 1.07
C PHE A 174 5.78 -18.50 2.28
N ALA A 175 4.75 -19.31 2.04
CA ALA A 175 4.03 -20.03 3.10
C ALA A 175 4.99 -20.94 3.91
N GLU A 176 5.92 -21.62 3.26
CA GLU A 176 6.97 -22.41 3.89
C GLU A 176 7.87 -21.58 4.80
N LYS A 177 8.38 -20.45 4.27
CA LYS A 177 9.22 -19.52 5.04
C LYS A 177 8.47 -18.91 6.22
N LEU A 178 7.22 -18.46 6.00
CA LEU A 178 6.35 -17.93 7.05
C LEU A 178 6.13 -18.97 8.15
N TYR A 179 5.87 -20.22 7.77
CA TYR A 179 5.73 -21.30 8.70
C TYR A 179 6.97 -21.50 9.58
N GLY A 180 8.17 -21.31 9.02
CA GLY A 180 9.44 -21.44 9.76
C GLY A 180 9.71 -20.31 10.75
N VAL A 181 9.20 -19.10 10.52
CA VAL A 181 9.48 -17.93 11.38
C VAL A 181 8.39 -17.57 12.38
N THR A 182 7.26 -18.24 12.32
CA THR A 182 6.11 -18.06 13.22
C THR A 182 6.03 -19.17 14.27
N LYS A 183 5.32 -18.91 15.35
CA LYS A 183 4.99 -19.87 16.43
C LYS A 183 3.52 -19.74 16.83
N LEU A 184 3.03 -20.65 17.66
CA LEU A 184 1.71 -20.48 18.29
C LEU A 184 1.71 -19.19 19.10
N GLY A 185 0.62 -18.43 19.05
CA GLY A 185 0.51 -17.11 19.66
C GLY A 185 1.15 -15.97 18.85
N THR A 186 1.77 -16.23 17.68
CA THR A 186 2.22 -15.14 16.79
C THR A 186 1.04 -14.24 16.47
N LYS A 187 1.22 -12.92 16.71
CA LYS A 187 0.20 -11.90 16.52
C LYS A 187 -0.06 -11.64 15.03
N VAL A 188 -1.32 -11.49 14.69
CA VAL A 188 -1.82 -11.17 13.35
C VAL A 188 -2.78 -10.01 13.45
N VAL A 189 -2.64 -9.02 12.58
CA VAL A 189 -3.66 -8.00 12.36
C VAL A 189 -4.10 -8.06 10.90
N ILE A 190 -5.42 -8.01 10.68
CA ILE A 190 -6.03 -8.06 9.34
C ILE A 190 -6.82 -6.79 9.15
N GLU A 191 -6.44 -5.98 8.17
CA GLU A 191 -7.00 -4.69 7.81
C GLU A 191 -7.48 -4.69 6.34
N GLY A 192 -8.40 -3.76 5.97
CA GLY A 192 -8.86 -3.62 4.59
C GLY A 192 -10.17 -2.88 4.43
#